data_edac86ac2c970eb5bf0ca1712e3f29ed
#
_entry.id   edac86ac2c970eb5bf0ca1712e3f29ed
#
_cell.length_a   1.000
_cell.length_b   1.000
_cell.length_c   1.000
_cell.angle_alpha   90.00
_cell.angle_beta   90.00
_cell.angle_gamma   90.00
#
_symmetry.space_group_name_H-M   'P 1'
#
loop_
_entity.id
_entity.type
_entity.pdbx_description
1 polymer ?
#
loop_
_entity_poly.entity_id
_entity_poly.type
_entity_poly.pdbx_seq_one_letter_code
_entity_poly.pdbx_strand_id
1 'polypeptide(L)'
;MIINSDLHIHSRYSAATSPRMDLPTLAKEASKKGIQLLGTGDCLHPKWLAGIRELEESGGIFSFKGSEEGTNFVLTVEVEDERRVHHLLILPSISKAEELYESFRAHSLDIDKDGRPSLRLSGQEILDHAKAAEALIGPCHAFTPWTGLYAYHNSLKECYSDLVGYISFVELGLSADSSYADRIEELRDLTFLTNSDAHSPYPIRLAREFNRFLVDDISFDELKAAIERKRCRKPVLNVGFPPAEGKYNESACIRCYKHYSLSEAIIVRWRCECGGMIKKGVRDRVNELADCDDTHPEHRPPYLHLIPLAEIIGLALHKSVTSKAVTEIWGSLLSVFATEVNVLVDAPLDNFHKANLDYRV
;
A
#
# COMPACT_ATOMS: atom_id res chain seq x y z
N MET A 1 14.72 16.86 -1.51
CA MET A 1 15.27 15.53 -1.13
C MET A 1 14.44 14.40 -1.70
N ILE A 2 14.97 13.19 -1.72
CA ILE A 2 14.22 11.99 -2.13
C ILE A 2 13.94 11.16 -0.88
N ILE A 3 12.69 10.72 -0.71
CA ILE A 3 12.27 9.85 0.39
C ILE A 3 11.54 8.61 -0.15
N ASN A 4 11.69 7.47 0.52
CA ASN A 4 10.87 6.29 0.30
C ASN A 4 9.75 6.25 1.34
N SER A 5 8.54 5.90 0.90
CA SER A 5 7.35 5.93 1.74
C SER A 5 6.44 4.74 1.47
N ASP A 6 5.97 4.10 2.55
CA ASP A 6 4.91 3.09 2.54
C ASP A 6 3.75 3.61 3.39
N LEU A 7 2.67 4.01 2.75
CA LEU A 7 1.58 4.77 3.39
C LEU A 7 0.40 3.90 3.83
N HIS A 8 0.42 2.60 3.52
CA HIS A 8 -0.65 1.67 3.87
C HIS A 8 -0.11 0.44 4.58
N ILE A 9 -0.29 0.45 5.87
CA ILE A 9 0.00 -0.67 6.78
C ILE A 9 -1.12 -0.77 7.83
N HIS A 10 -1.08 -1.84 8.63
CA HIS A 10 -2.00 -2.04 9.75
C HIS A 10 -1.27 -2.11 11.07
N SER A 11 -1.93 -1.67 12.15
CA SER A 11 -1.45 -1.83 13.52
C SER A 11 -1.89 -3.18 14.11
N ARG A 12 -1.41 -3.47 15.30
CA ARG A 12 -1.83 -4.66 16.09
C ARG A 12 -3.33 -4.69 16.44
N TYR A 13 -4.06 -3.60 16.17
CA TYR A 13 -5.48 -3.50 16.48
C TYR A 13 -6.37 -3.88 15.29
N SER A 14 -5.82 -4.05 14.10
CA SER A 14 -6.57 -4.58 12.95
C SER A 14 -6.67 -6.10 12.98
N ALA A 15 -7.79 -6.62 12.49
CA ALA A 15 -8.01 -8.04 12.34
C ALA A 15 -6.91 -8.72 11.50
N ALA A 16 -6.55 -9.95 11.86
CA ALA A 16 -5.54 -10.76 11.19
C ALA A 16 -4.12 -10.15 11.14
N THR A 17 -3.83 -9.17 11.99
CA THR A 17 -2.54 -8.48 12.07
C THR A 17 -1.68 -9.03 13.22
N SER A 18 -0.36 -9.04 13.01
CA SER A 18 0.61 -9.49 14.00
C SER A 18 0.58 -8.57 15.24
N PRO A 19 0.59 -9.12 16.47
CA PRO A 19 0.69 -8.30 17.69
C PRO A 19 2.01 -7.50 17.78
N ARG A 20 3.00 -7.81 16.92
CA ARG A 20 4.27 -7.07 16.81
C ARG A 20 4.17 -5.81 15.95
N MET A 21 3.01 -5.50 15.37
CA MET A 21 2.78 -4.25 14.64
C MET A 21 2.56 -3.10 15.65
N ASP A 22 3.60 -2.76 16.39
CA ASP A 22 3.68 -1.61 17.31
C ASP A 22 4.64 -0.56 16.78
N LEU A 23 4.47 0.70 17.20
CA LEU A 23 5.23 1.83 16.71
C LEU A 23 6.76 1.63 16.81
N PRO A 24 7.33 1.17 17.95
CA PRO A 24 8.76 0.93 18.03
C PRO A 24 9.28 -0.14 17.06
N THR A 25 8.54 -1.24 16.94
CA THR A 25 8.90 -2.32 16.00
C THR A 25 8.81 -1.83 14.55
N LEU A 26 7.74 -1.12 14.20
CA LEU A 26 7.53 -0.56 12.87
C LEU A 26 8.63 0.43 12.49
N ALA A 27 8.99 1.38 13.38
CA ALA A 27 10.09 2.32 13.14
C ALA A 27 11.41 1.60 12.85
N LYS A 28 11.75 0.61 13.69
CA LYS A 28 12.98 -0.17 13.56
C LYS A 28 13.04 -0.98 12.26
N GLU A 29 11.96 -1.70 11.94
CA GLU A 29 11.98 -2.56 10.76
C GLU A 29 11.85 -1.76 9.45
N ALA A 30 11.08 -0.65 9.44
CA ALA A 30 11.00 0.25 8.30
C ALA A 30 12.33 0.98 8.02
N SER A 31 13.07 1.38 9.07
CA SER A 31 14.42 1.96 8.92
C SER A 31 15.38 0.99 8.24
N LYS A 32 15.39 -0.30 8.63
CA LYS A 32 16.18 -1.34 7.95
C LYS A 32 15.79 -1.54 6.48
N LYS A 33 14.52 -1.35 6.17
CA LYS A 33 14.02 -1.39 4.78
C LYS A 33 14.47 -0.18 3.98
N GLY A 34 14.74 0.96 4.62
CA GLY A 34 15.09 2.23 3.98
C GLY A 34 13.88 3.11 3.71
N ILE A 35 12.86 3.02 4.56
CA ILE A 35 11.64 3.84 4.50
C ILE A 35 11.78 5.02 5.46
N GLN A 36 11.75 6.24 4.93
CA GLN A 36 11.83 7.47 5.69
C GLN A 36 10.47 7.94 6.21
N LEU A 37 9.38 7.60 5.50
CA LEU A 37 8.02 7.98 5.88
C LEU A 37 7.09 6.78 5.81
N LEU A 38 6.54 6.38 6.96
CA LEU A 38 5.62 5.25 7.09
C LEU A 38 4.22 5.74 7.49
N GLY A 39 3.18 5.22 6.88
CA GLY A 39 1.83 5.40 7.40
C GLY A 39 1.70 4.75 8.77
N THR A 40 0.96 5.38 9.70
CA THR A 40 0.70 4.75 11.00
C THR A 40 -0.19 3.52 10.87
N GLY A 41 -1.05 3.51 9.84
CA GLY A 41 -2.23 2.65 9.84
C GLY A 41 -3.17 2.97 11.01
N ASP A 42 -4.41 2.61 10.89
CA ASP A 42 -5.36 2.49 12.00
C ASP A 42 -5.48 3.72 12.93
N CYS A 43 -5.14 4.94 12.45
CA CYS A 43 -5.04 6.13 13.31
C CYS A 43 -6.37 6.55 13.96
N LEU A 44 -7.51 6.01 13.52
CA LEU A 44 -8.80 6.26 14.17
C LEU A 44 -9.05 5.35 15.38
N HIS A 45 -8.29 4.26 15.55
CA HIS A 45 -8.46 3.39 16.72
C HIS A 45 -7.96 4.08 18.00
N PRO A 46 -8.82 4.25 19.05
CA PRO A 46 -8.50 5.12 20.20
C PRO A 46 -7.19 4.76 20.92
N LYS A 47 -6.93 3.46 21.14
CA LYS A 47 -5.70 3.02 21.80
C LYS A 47 -4.45 3.20 20.94
N TRP A 48 -4.60 3.13 19.61
CA TRP A 48 -3.48 3.36 18.70
C TRP A 48 -3.15 4.84 18.61
N LEU A 49 -4.17 5.69 18.45
CA LEU A 49 -4.01 7.15 18.45
C LEU A 49 -3.39 7.65 19.75
N ALA A 50 -3.77 7.07 20.91
CA ALA A 50 -3.14 7.39 22.18
C ALA A 50 -1.62 7.11 22.18
N GLY A 51 -1.19 5.98 21.58
CA GLY A 51 0.24 5.68 21.42
C GLY A 51 0.97 6.64 20.46
N ILE A 52 0.29 7.09 19.37
CA ILE A 52 0.85 8.06 18.43
C ILE A 52 1.07 9.42 19.10
N ARG A 53 0.20 9.83 20.02
CA ARG A 53 0.32 11.09 20.77
C ARG A 53 1.58 11.19 21.65
N GLU A 54 2.19 10.06 22.00
CA GLU A 54 3.44 10.04 22.78
C GLU A 54 4.69 10.35 21.91
N LEU A 55 4.53 10.38 20.59
CA LEU A 55 5.57 10.77 19.64
C LEU A 55 5.71 12.29 19.56
N GLU A 56 6.88 12.76 19.12
CA GLU A 56 7.08 14.17 18.77
C GLU A 56 6.42 14.46 17.44
N GLU A 57 5.63 15.55 17.37
CA GLU A 57 4.94 16.00 16.16
C GLU A 57 5.58 17.25 15.58
N SER A 58 5.79 17.26 14.28
CA SER A 58 6.20 18.44 13.53
C SER A 58 5.61 18.39 12.11
N GLY A 59 4.81 19.39 11.73
CA GLY A 59 4.24 19.50 10.38
C GLY A 59 3.35 18.32 9.96
N GLY A 60 2.61 17.72 10.91
CA GLY A 60 1.76 16.56 10.68
C GLY A 60 2.52 15.23 10.56
N ILE A 61 3.78 15.23 10.96
CA ILE A 61 4.67 14.06 10.98
C ILE A 61 5.06 13.73 12.41
N PHE A 62 5.15 12.45 12.71
CA PHE A 62 5.39 11.92 14.05
C PHE A 62 6.68 11.11 14.09
N SER A 63 7.51 11.32 15.11
CA SER A 63 8.79 10.62 15.27
C SER A 63 9.09 10.29 16.71
N PHE A 64 9.95 9.29 16.92
CA PHE A 64 10.49 9.03 18.26
C PHE A 64 11.48 10.10 18.64
N LYS A 65 11.46 10.52 19.91
CA LYS A 65 12.35 11.53 20.45
C LYS A 65 13.82 11.19 20.21
N GLY A 66 14.55 12.15 19.61
CA GLY A 66 15.98 11.99 19.34
C GLY A 66 16.33 11.04 18.19
N SER A 67 15.38 10.64 17.35
CA SER A 67 15.60 9.79 16.17
C SER A 67 15.79 10.64 14.90
N GLU A 68 16.90 11.38 14.79
CA GLU A 68 17.15 12.25 13.62
C GLU A 68 17.31 11.47 12.30
N GLU A 69 17.66 10.18 12.33
CA GLU A 69 17.85 9.32 11.14
C GLU A 69 16.87 8.15 11.07
N GLY A 70 15.78 8.19 11.84
CA GLY A 70 14.78 7.11 11.90
C GLY A 70 13.65 7.24 10.90
N THR A 71 12.78 6.23 10.88
CA THR A 71 11.52 6.30 10.16
C THR A 71 10.55 7.25 10.87
N ASN A 72 9.98 8.17 10.10
CA ASN A 72 8.91 9.06 10.54
C ASN A 72 7.54 8.45 10.19
N PHE A 73 6.50 8.92 10.85
CA PHE A 73 5.12 8.46 10.61
C PHE A 73 4.22 9.60 10.16
N VAL A 74 3.24 9.27 9.32
CA VAL A 74 2.10 10.12 8.97
C VAL A 74 0.81 9.39 9.34
N LEU A 75 -0.21 10.12 9.78
CA LEU A 75 -1.49 9.51 10.16
C LEU A 75 -2.18 8.92 8.94
N THR A 76 -2.44 7.61 8.97
CA THR A 76 -3.20 6.92 7.93
C THR A 76 -4.22 5.97 8.54
N VAL A 77 -5.28 5.72 7.80
CA VAL A 77 -6.28 4.69 8.14
C VAL A 77 -6.91 4.13 6.88
N GLU A 78 -7.11 2.82 6.86
CA GLU A 78 -8.01 2.16 5.92
C GLU A 78 -9.40 2.06 6.53
N VAL A 79 -10.45 2.35 5.75
CA VAL A 79 -11.85 2.15 6.16
C VAL A 79 -12.60 1.36 5.08
N GLU A 80 -13.53 0.51 5.49
CA GLU A 80 -14.39 -0.27 4.59
C GLU A 80 -15.75 0.43 4.46
N ASP A 81 -16.25 0.64 3.24
CA ASP A 81 -17.59 1.16 2.98
C ASP A 81 -18.69 0.09 3.06
N GLU A 82 -19.95 0.48 2.88
CA GLU A 82 -21.12 -0.43 2.92
C GLU A 82 -21.11 -1.52 1.84
N ARG A 83 -20.32 -1.36 0.78
CA ARG A 83 -20.14 -2.32 -0.32
C ARG A 83 -18.85 -3.11 -0.21
N ARG A 84 -18.10 -2.94 0.89
CA ARG A 84 -16.80 -3.56 1.13
C ARG A 84 -15.66 -3.01 0.29
N VAL A 85 -15.81 -1.83 -0.29
CA VAL A 85 -14.69 -1.13 -0.89
C VAL A 85 -13.84 -0.49 0.22
N HIS A 86 -12.53 -0.65 0.11
CA HIS A 86 -11.59 -0.06 1.05
C HIS A 86 -11.07 1.29 0.54
N HIS A 87 -10.97 2.24 1.46
CA HIS A 87 -10.49 3.60 1.20
C HIS A 87 -9.34 3.93 2.15
N LEU A 88 -8.22 4.41 1.59
CA LEU A 88 -7.09 4.91 2.37
C LEU A 88 -7.25 6.41 2.58
N LEU A 89 -7.18 6.83 3.85
CA LEU A 89 -7.16 8.23 4.23
C LEU A 89 -5.83 8.58 4.87
N ILE A 90 -5.27 9.74 4.50
CA ILE A 90 -4.03 10.28 5.06
C ILE A 90 -4.36 11.63 5.68
N LEU A 91 -4.13 11.81 6.97
CA LEU A 91 -4.63 12.95 7.75
C LEU A 91 -3.51 13.90 8.17
N PRO A 92 -3.79 15.23 8.20
CA PRO A 92 -2.79 16.25 8.48
C PRO A 92 -2.43 16.39 9.96
N SER A 93 -3.28 15.96 10.88
CA SER A 93 -3.07 16.16 12.32
C SER A 93 -3.94 15.26 13.19
N ILE A 94 -3.58 15.13 14.45
CA ILE A 94 -4.36 14.40 15.46
C ILE A 94 -5.77 14.99 15.61
N SER A 95 -5.91 16.31 15.60
CA SER A 95 -7.22 16.95 15.72
C SER A 95 -8.15 16.56 14.56
N LYS A 96 -7.62 16.48 13.33
CA LYS A 96 -8.39 16.03 12.17
C LYS A 96 -8.73 14.54 12.21
N ALA A 97 -7.86 13.72 12.78
CA ALA A 97 -8.18 12.32 13.04
C ALA A 97 -9.30 12.16 14.08
N GLU A 98 -9.32 12.99 15.11
CA GLU A 98 -10.40 13.01 16.11
C GLU A 98 -11.73 13.52 15.54
N GLU A 99 -11.71 14.60 14.74
CA GLU A 99 -12.91 15.08 14.03
C GLU A 99 -13.49 13.96 13.15
N LEU A 100 -12.63 13.27 12.39
CA LEU A 100 -13.04 12.18 11.51
C LEU A 100 -13.58 10.98 12.31
N TYR A 101 -12.90 10.60 13.41
CA TYR A 101 -13.37 9.54 14.30
C TYR A 101 -14.77 9.83 14.84
N GLU A 102 -15.02 11.03 15.36
CA GLU A 102 -16.35 11.39 15.86
C GLU A 102 -17.42 11.38 14.76
N SER A 103 -17.06 11.80 13.54
CA SER A 103 -17.99 11.76 12.41
C SER A 103 -18.34 10.34 11.97
N PHE A 104 -17.38 9.39 12.03
CA PHE A 104 -17.58 7.98 11.64
C PHE A 104 -18.22 7.13 12.73
N ARG A 105 -18.06 7.52 14.00
CA ARG A 105 -18.50 6.73 15.16
C ARG A 105 -19.97 6.35 15.13
N ALA A 106 -20.84 7.26 14.67
CA ALA A 106 -22.27 6.98 14.53
C ALA A 106 -22.59 5.96 13.41
N HIS A 107 -21.66 5.75 12.49
CA HIS A 107 -21.82 4.90 11.29
C HIS A 107 -21.04 3.59 11.38
N SER A 108 -20.31 3.33 12.48
CA SER A 108 -19.53 2.12 12.68
C SER A 108 -19.94 1.39 13.96
N LEU A 109 -19.81 0.05 13.93
CA LEU A 109 -19.99 -0.81 15.10
C LEU A 109 -18.67 -1.28 15.74
N ASP A 110 -17.55 -1.04 15.05
CA ASP A 110 -16.26 -1.62 15.37
C ASP A 110 -15.10 -0.61 15.40
N ILE A 111 -15.33 0.67 15.17
CA ILE A 111 -14.29 1.72 15.19
C ILE A 111 -13.45 1.77 16.47
N ASP A 112 -14.02 1.36 17.62
CA ASP A 112 -13.33 1.24 18.90
C ASP A 112 -12.61 -0.12 19.09
N LYS A 113 -12.77 -1.06 18.15
CA LYS A 113 -12.36 -2.47 18.31
C LYS A 113 -11.43 -2.94 17.21
N ASP A 114 -11.60 -2.47 15.99
CA ASP A 114 -10.81 -2.83 14.84
C ASP A 114 -10.10 -1.57 14.30
N GLY A 115 -8.82 -1.72 13.95
CA GLY A 115 -8.04 -0.63 13.36
C GLY A 115 -8.56 -0.20 11.99
N ARG A 116 -9.18 -1.12 11.26
CA ARG A 116 -9.87 -0.89 9.99
C ARG A 116 -11.38 -0.97 10.21
N PRO A 117 -12.05 0.15 10.54
CA PRO A 117 -13.46 0.15 10.82
C PRO A 117 -14.29 -0.07 9.55
N SER A 118 -15.37 -0.86 9.70
CA SER A 118 -16.43 -0.99 8.70
C SER A 118 -17.49 0.08 8.92
N LEU A 119 -17.78 0.85 7.87
CA LEU A 119 -18.69 1.98 7.91
C LEU A 119 -19.98 1.66 7.13
N ARG A 120 -21.11 2.09 7.68
CA ARG A 120 -22.43 2.09 7.00
C ARG A 120 -22.59 3.37 6.20
N LEU A 121 -21.60 3.67 5.37
CA LEU A 121 -21.51 4.84 4.52
C LEU A 121 -21.13 4.38 3.12
N SER A 122 -21.62 5.06 2.11
CA SER A 122 -21.16 4.92 0.74
C SER A 122 -19.76 5.54 0.57
N GLY A 123 -19.06 5.20 -0.51
CA GLY A 123 -17.78 5.83 -0.85
C GLY A 123 -17.88 7.35 -0.99
N GLN A 124 -19.01 7.87 -1.52
CA GLN A 124 -19.26 9.30 -1.60
C GLN A 124 -19.35 9.97 -0.23
N GLU A 125 -20.09 9.36 0.71
CA GLU A 125 -20.22 9.90 2.08
C GLU A 125 -18.89 9.85 2.82
N ILE A 126 -18.12 8.76 2.68
CA ILE A 126 -16.76 8.69 3.25
C ILE A 126 -15.87 9.81 2.70
N LEU A 127 -15.93 10.06 1.39
CA LEU A 127 -15.18 11.14 0.75
C LEU A 127 -15.58 12.51 1.26
N ASP A 128 -16.88 12.76 1.52
CA ASP A 128 -17.36 14.03 2.06
C ASP A 128 -16.82 14.28 3.48
N HIS A 129 -16.84 13.25 4.33
CA HIS A 129 -16.22 13.30 5.66
C HIS A 129 -14.71 13.51 5.60
N ALA A 130 -14.02 12.81 4.68
CA ALA A 130 -12.58 12.95 4.48
C ALA A 130 -12.19 14.37 4.05
N LYS A 131 -13.00 14.97 3.15
CA LYS A 131 -12.83 16.36 2.71
C LYS A 131 -13.00 17.34 3.87
N ALA A 132 -14.01 17.18 4.74
CA ALA A 132 -14.21 18.01 5.92
C ALA A 132 -13.02 17.89 6.91
N ALA A 133 -12.43 16.71 7.03
CA ALA A 133 -11.22 16.47 7.82
C ALA A 133 -9.91 16.87 7.11
N GLU A 134 -9.97 17.47 5.93
CA GLU A 134 -8.80 17.86 5.11
C GLU A 134 -7.86 16.69 4.77
N ALA A 135 -8.37 15.46 4.81
CA ALA A 135 -7.62 14.25 4.50
C ALA A 135 -7.41 14.09 2.99
N LEU A 136 -6.26 13.54 2.60
CA LEU A 136 -6.11 12.94 1.28
C LEU A 136 -6.83 11.60 1.30
N ILE A 137 -7.52 11.27 0.22
CA ILE A 137 -8.28 10.02 0.11
C ILE A 137 -8.11 9.40 -1.28
N GLY A 138 -8.06 8.10 -1.32
CA GLY A 138 -8.13 7.29 -2.53
C GLY A 138 -8.55 5.85 -2.24
N PRO A 139 -8.99 5.09 -3.26
CA PRO A 139 -9.30 3.68 -3.09
C PRO A 139 -8.04 2.89 -2.79
N CYS A 140 -8.11 2.01 -1.77
CA CYS A 140 -7.06 1.04 -1.47
C CYS A 140 -7.03 -0.07 -2.52
N HIS A 141 -5.82 -0.56 -2.86
CA HIS A 141 -5.64 -1.74 -3.73
C HIS A 141 -6.79 -1.92 -4.72
N ALA A 142 -7.04 -0.86 -5.53
CA ALA A 142 -8.27 -0.60 -6.29
C ALA A 142 -8.72 -1.78 -7.18
N PHE A 143 -7.79 -2.64 -7.58
CA PHE A 143 -8.04 -3.79 -8.45
C PHE A 143 -8.22 -5.12 -7.70
N THR A 144 -8.01 -5.15 -6.37
CA THR A 144 -8.15 -6.39 -5.59
C THR A 144 -9.57 -6.95 -5.68
N PRO A 145 -9.76 -8.23 -6.04
CA PRO A 145 -11.08 -8.78 -6.37
C PRO A 145 -12.10 -8.83 -5.22
N TRP A 146 -11.68 -8.58 -3.98
CA TRP A 146 -12.51 -8.75 -2.79
C TRP A 146 -12.93 -7.44 -2.14
N THR A 147 -12.06 -6.43 -2.21
CA THR A 147 -12.19 -5.18 -1.46
C THR A 147 -11.77 -3.96 -2.28
N GLY A 148 -11.26 -4.17 -3.48
CA GLY A 148 -10.91 -3.10 -4.40
C GLY A 148 -12.14 -2.46 -5.04
N LEU A 149 -12.05 -1.19 -5.37
CA LEU A 149 -13.12 -0.42 -5.97
C LEU A 149 -13.66 -1.10 -7.25
N TYR A 150 -12.76 -1.55 -8.12
CA TYR A 150 -13.13 -2.17 -9.39
C TYR A 150 -13.69 -3.60 -9.26
N ALA A 151 -13.74 -4.17 -8.06
CA ALA A 151 -14.50 -5.39 -7.81
C ALA A 151 -16.01 -5.17 -7.78
N TYR A 152 -16.47 -3.94 -7.50
CA TYR A 152 -17.87 -3.58 -7.27
C TYR A 152 -18.39 -2.47 -8.17
N HIS A 153 -17.50 -1.61 -8.68
CA HIS A 153 -17.82 -0.46 -9.53
C HIS A 153 -17.10 -0.54 -10.86
N ASN A 154 -17.63 0.10 -11.90
CA ASN A 154 -16.99 0.19 -13.21
C ASN A 154 -16.20 1.49 -13.38
N SER A 155 -16.39 2.45 -12.49
CA SER A 155 -15.67 3.72 -12.50
C SER A 155 -15.55 4.32 -11.11
N LEU A 156 -14.62 5.25 -10.93
CA LEU A 156 -14.53 6.09 -9.73
C LEU A 156 -15.84 6.87 -9.51
N LYS A 157 -16.45 7.34 -10.60
CA LYS A 157 -17.72 8.09 -10.51
C LYS A 157 -18.87 7.23 -9.97
N GLU A 158 -18.93 5.93 -10.27
CA GLU A 158 -19.93 5.05 -9.66
C GLU A 158 -19.80 4.92 -8.15
N CYS A 159 -18.59 5.07 -7.60
CA CYS A 159 -18.31 5.01 -6.17
C CYS A 159 -18.48 6.37 -5.48
N TYR A 160 -17.92 7.42 -6.08
CA TYR A 160 -17.76 8.73 -5.43
C TYR A 160 -18.69 9.82 -5.97
N SER A 161 -19.52 9.51 -6.97
CA SER A 161 -20.49 10.42 -7.60
C SER A 161 -19.85 11.76 -8.01
N ASP A 162 -20.46 12.88 -7.66
CA ASP A 162 -19.98 14.22 -8.01
C ASP A 162 -18.74 14.67 -7.22
N LEU A 163 -18.32 13.92 -6.21
CA LEU A 163 -17.13 14.19 -5.42
C LEU A 163 -15.86 13.57 -6.01
N VAL A 164 -15.93 12.82 -7.11
CA VAL A 164 -14.80 12.14 -7.74
C VAL A 164 -13.58 13.04 -7.96
N GLY A 165 -13.78 14.33 -8.22
CA GLY A 165 -12.69 15.31 -8.39
C GLY A 165 -11.87 15.62 -7.13
N TYR A 166 -12.26 15.09 -5.96
CA TYR A 166 -11.50 15.20 -4.71
C TYR A 166 -10.64 13.97 -4.40
N ILE A 167 -10.71 12.92 -5.24
CA ILE A 167 -9.82 11.77 -5.10
C ILE A 167 -8.39 12.23 -5.35
N SER A 168 -7.50 11.96 -4.38
CA SER A 168 -6.13 12.44 -4.39
C SER A 168 -5.17 11.47 -5.10
N PHE A 169 -5.47 10.17 -5.05
CA PHE A 169 -4.63 9.09 -5.60
C PHE A 169 -5.45 7.81 -5.82
N VAL A 170 -4.83 6.85 -6.50
CA VAL A 170 -5.31 5.47 -6.56
C VAL A 170 -4.19 4.55 -6.09
N GLU A 171 -4.45 3.68 -5.13
CA GLU A 171 -3.52 2.63 -4.76
C GLU A 171 -3.72 1.41 -5.64
N LEU A 172 -2.64 0.94 -6.26
CA LEU A 172 -2.68 -0.16 -7.24
C LEU A 172 -2.88 -1.53 -6.57
N GLY A 173 -2.16 -1.77 -5.46
CA GLY A 173 -2.11 -3.04 -4.76
C GLY A 173 -1.26 -4.09 -5.49
N LEU A 174 -1.05 -5.23 -4.83
CA LEU A 174 -0.09 -6.28 -5.22
C LEU A 174 -0.39 -7.00 -6.56
N SER A 175 -1.54 -6.78 -7.16
CA SER A 175 -1.96 -7.52 -8.37
C SER A 175 -2.10 -6.61 -9.58
N ALA A 176 -1.72 -5.34 -9.49
CA ALA A 176 -1.75 -4.37 -10.58
C ALA A 176 -0.52 -3.46 -10.55
N ASP A 177 -0.15 -2.94 -11.69
CA ASP A 177 0.90 -1.94 -11.86
C ASP A 177 0.40 -0.77 -12.73
N SER A 178 1.28 0.17 -13.02
CA SER A 178 0.92 1.31 -13.86
C SER A 178 0.54 0.89 -15.29
N SER A 179 1.08 -0.21 -15.81
CA SER A 179 0.73 -0.69 -17.15
C SER A 179 -0.70 -1.22 -17.24
N TYR A 180 -1.24 -1.71 -16.12
CA TYR A 180 -2.65 -2.08 -16.01
C TYR A 180 -3.55 -0.84 -15.87
N ALA A 181 -3.19 0.05 -14.96
CA ALA A 181 -4.04 1.17 -14.57
C ALA A 181 -4.10 2.28 -15.62
N ASP A 182 -3.00 2.56 -16.35
CA ASP A 182 -2.95 3.59 -17.39
C ASP A 182 -3.77 3.24 -18.65
N ARG A 183 -4.34 2.03 -18.72
CA ARG A 183 -5.31 1.62 -19.76
C ARG A 183 -6.74 2.06 -19.46
N ILE A 184 -6.96 2.72 -18.32
CA ILE A 184 -8.26 3.23 -17.88
C ILE A 184 -8.18 4.76 -17.85
N GLU A 185 -8.87 5.43 -18.77
CA GLU A 185 -8.76 6.87 -19.02
C GLU A 185 -9.01 7.70 -17.76
N GLU A 186 -10.00 7.37 -16.94
CA GLU A 186 -10.31 8.10 -15.70
C GLU A 186 -9.16 8.11 -14.68
N LEU A 187 -8.18 7.20 -14.79
CA LEU A 187 -7.04 7.09 -13.87
C LEU A 187 -5.79 7.84 -14.36
N ARG A 188 -5.75 8.23 -15.61
CA ARG A 188 -4.53 8.79 -16.24
C ARG A 188 -4.02 10.04 -15.55
N ASP A 189 -4.92 10.90 -15.08
CA ASP A 189 -4.56 12.13 -14.37
C ASP A 189 -4.34 11.96 -12.86
N LEU A 190 -4.57 10.77 -12.31
CA LEU A 190 -4.38 10.51 -10.89
C LEU A 190 -2.96 10.01 -10.59
N THR A 191 -2.48 10.32 -9.39
CA THR A 191 -1.24 9.75 -8.87
C THR A 191 -1.49 8.31 -8.44
N PHE A 192 -0.58 7.40 -8.85
CA PHE A 192 -0.62 6.01 -8.36
C PHE A 192 0.29 5.85 -7.15
N LEU A 193 -0.23 5.15 -6.15
CA LEU A 193 0.52 4.73 -4.98
C LEU A 193 0.70 3.21 -4.99
N THR A 194 1.86 2.79 -4.53
CA THR A 194 2.21 1.40 -4.26
C THR A 194 2.56 1.28 -2.78
N ASN A 195 1.77 0.54 -2.02
CA ASN A 195 1.97 0.38 -0.59
C ASN A 195 1.85 -1.10 -0.22
N SER A 196 2.44 -1.47 0.89
CA SER A 196 2.61 -2.88 1.23
C SER A 196 1.38 -3.58 1.75
N ASP A 197 0.40 -2.85 2.27
CA ASP A 197 -0.75 -3.41 3.02
C ASP A 197 -0.26 -4.41 4.08
N ALA A 198 0.74 -3.98 4.87
CA ALA A 198 1.46 -4.89 5.75
C ALA A 198 0.68 -5.19 7.04
N HIS A 199 0.46 -6.47 7.29
CA HIS A 199 -0.13 -7.02 8.52
C HIS A 199 0.94 -7.67 9.43
N SER A 200 2.21 -7.54 9.09
CA SER A 200 3.34 -8.10 9.82
C SER A 200 4.60 -7.27 9.60
N PRO A 201 5.45 -7.06 10.63
CA PRO A 201 6.68 -6.30 10.50
C PRO A 201 7.83 -7.11 9.86
N TYR A 202 7.58 -8.36 9.45
CA TYR A 202 8.59 -9.16 8.77
C TYR A 202 9.06 -8.52 7.47
N PRO A 203 10.35 -8.65 7.11
CA PRO A 203 10.94 -8.03 5.91
C PRO A 203 10.23 -8.35 4.60
N ILE A 204 9.57 -9.50 4.50
CA ILE A 204 8.81 -9.91 3.32
C ILE A 204 7.39 -9.30 3.24
N ARG A 205 6.99 -8.49 4.23
CA ARG A 205 5.66 -7.88 4.28
C ARG A 205 5.74 -6.38 4.35
N LEU A 206 6.40 -5.83 5.38
CA LEU A 206 6.57 -4.40 5.54
C LEU A 206 7.41 -3.84 4.39
N ALA A 207 6.92 -2.77 3.77
CA ALA A 207 7.56 -2.09 2.66
C ALA A 207 8.00 -3.03 1.51
N ARG A 208 7.20 -4.07 1.22
CA ARG A 208 7.39 -4.89 0.00
C ARG A 208 6.97 -4.15 -1.26
N GLU A 209 6.12 -3.16 -1.11
CA GLU A 209 5.77 -2.12 -2.07
C GLU A 209 5.95 -0.76 -1.39
N PHE A 210 6.42 0.23 -2.12
CA PHE A 210 6.63 1.57 -1.61
C PHE A 210 6.69 2.60 -2.75
N ASN A 211 6.57 3.87 -2.38
CA ASN A 211 6.70 5.00 -3.29
C ASN A 211 7.99 5.75 -3.00
N ARG A 212 8.60 6.33 -4.03
CA ARG A 212 9.70 7.27 -3.89
C ARG A 212 9.22 8.65 -4.31
N PHE A 213 9.31 9.63 -3.40
CA PHE A 213 8.86 11.00 -3.63
C PHE A 213 10.03 11.98 -3.67
N LEU A 214 9.88 13.00 -4.52
CA LEU A 214 10.70 14.22 -4.49
C LEU A 214 9.96 15.28 -3.67
N VAL A 215 10.54 15.68 -2.53
CA VAL A 215 10.01 16.65 -1.57
C VAL A 215 11.12 17.61 -1.11
N ASP A 216 10.79 18.71 -0.46
CA ASP A 216 11.81 19.60 0.15
C ASP A 216 12.15 19.16 1.58
N ASP A 217 11.13 18.80 2.37
CA ASP A 217 11.26 18.26 3.72
C ASP A 217 10.27 17.11 3.96
N ILE A 218 10.31 16.50 5.16
CA ILE A 218 9.34 15.46 5.55
C ILE A 218 8.24 16.16 6.37
N SER A 219 7.19 16.59 5.68
CA SER A 219 5.98 17.17 6.28
C SER A 219 4.74 16.69 5.55
N PHE A 220 3.57 16.80 6.18
CA PHE A 220 2.31 16.46 5.54
C PHE A 220 2.05 17.33 4.29
N ASP A 221 2.37 18.62 4.34
CA ASP A 221 2.18 19.54 3.22
C ASP A 221 3.07 19.19 2.01
N GLU A 222 4.28 18.73 2.24
CA GLU A 222 5.19 18.27 1.18
C GLU A 222 4.73 16.92 0.61
N LEU A 223 4.27 15.99 1.46
CA LEU A 223 3.66 14.75 1.00
C LEU A 223 2.41 15.01 0.15
N LYS A 224 1.51 15.89 0.62
CA LYS A 224 0.32 16.32 -0.13
C LYS A 224 0.71 16.93 -1.46
N ALA A 225 1.67 17.85 -1.47
CA ALA A 225 2.15 18.46 -2.70
C ALA A 225 2.73 17.42 -3.68
N ALA A 226 3.42 16.39 -3.16
CA ALA A 226 3.98 15.33 -4.00
C ALA A 226 2.88 14.42 -4.58
N ILE A 227 1.88 14.04 -3.80
CA ILE A 227 0.73 13.26 -4.27
C ILE A 227 -0.08 14.07 -5.31
N GLU A 228 -0.32 15.35 -5.06
CA GLU A 228 -1.03 16.24 -5.98
C GLU A 228 -0.16 16.74 -7.15
N ARG A 229 1.13 16.39 -7.19
CA ARG A 229 2.13 16.85 -8.20
C ARG A 229 2.22 18.38 -8.31
N LYS A 230 2.16 19.06 -7.18
CA LYS A 230 2.23 20.52 -7.07
C LYS A 230 3.62 20.99 -6.63
N ARG A 231 3.96 22.26 -6.92
CA ARG A 231 5.21 22.91 -6.47
C ARG A 231 6.48 22.12 -6.83
N CYS A 232 6.50 21.46 -8.00
CA CYS A 232 7.59 20.56 -8.44
C CYS A 232 7.82 19.35 -7.51
N ARG A 233 6.90 19.04 -6.59
CA ARG A 233 6.88 17.82 -5.79
C ARG A 233 6.14 16.75 -6.58
N LYS A 234 6.64 15.51 -6.55
CA LYS A 234 6.05 14.42 -7.32
C LYS A 234 6.55 13.04 -6.87
N PRO A 235 5.81 11.99 -7.16
CA PRO A 235 6.39 10.65 -7.15
C PRO A 235 7.43 10.54 -8.27
N VAL A 236 8.56 9.89 -7.99
CA VAL A 236 9.66 9.68 -8.95
C VAL A 236 9.93 8.20 -9.22
N LEU A 237 9.36 7.31 -8.43
CA LEU A 237 9.40 5.86 -8.62
C LEU A 237 8.25 5.21 -7.87
N ASN A 238 7.55 4.28 -8.52
CA ASN A 238 6.70 3.30 -7.85
C ASN A 238 7.44 1.97 -7.80
N VAL A 239 7.42 1.32 -6.65
CA VAL A 239 8.04 0.00 -6.46
C VAL A 239 6.98 -0.97 -5.98
N GLY A 240 6.82 -2.08 -6.68
CA GLY A 240 5.81 -3.06 -6.31
C GLY A 240 6.06 -4.44 -6.89
N PHE A 241 5.18 -5.36 -6.59
CA PHE A 241 5.24 -6.73 -7.04
C PHE A 241 4.94 -6.83 -8.55
N PRO A 242 5.53 -7.80 -9.26
CA PRO A 242 5.08 -8.12 -10.61
C PRO A 242 3.63 -8.62 -10.58
N PRO A 243 2.67 -7.99 -11.29
CA PRO A 243 1.26 -8.44 -11.26
C PRO A 243 1.07 -9.91 -11.61
N ALA A 244 1.91 -10.45 -12.51
CA ALA A 244 1.86 -11.86 -12.91
C ALA A 244 2.13 -12.83 -11.75
N GLU A 245 2.90 -12.43 -10.74
CA GLU A 245 3.16 -13.20 -9.53
C GLU A 245 2.02 -13.05 -8.48
N GLY A 246 1.10 -12.12 -8.72
CA GLY A 246 -0.03 -11.87 -7.85
C GLY A 246 -1.04 -13.03 -7.86
N LYS A 247 -1.38 -13.55 -6.71
CA LYS A 247 -2.36 -14.64 -6.52
C LYS A 247 -3.69 -14.41 -7.26
N TYR A 248 -4.06 -13.16 -7.49
CA TYR A 248 -5.35 -12.77 -8.07
C TYR A 248 -5.21 -12.22 -9.49
N ASN A 249 -4.06 -12.34 -10.12
CA ASN A 249 -3.84 -11.81 -11.46
C ASN A 249 -4.75 -12.50 -12.50
N GLU A 250 -4.84 -13.82 -12.46
CA GLU A 250 -5.68 -14.62 -13.35
C GLU A 250 -6.98 -15.05 -12.68
N SER A 251 -8.02 -15.30 -13.52
CA SER A 251 -9.26 -15.89 -13.00
C SER A 251 -9.01 -17.30 -12.49
N ALA A 252 -9.42 -17.59 -11.28
CA ALA A 252 -9.15 -18.88 -10.64
C ALA A 252 -10.28 -19.33 -9.70
N CYS A 253 -10.37 -20.64 -9.52
CA CYS A 253 -11.28 -21.25 -8.55
C CYS A 253 -10.79 -20.94 -7.13
N ILE A 254 -11.67 -20.40 -6.27
CA ILE A 254 -11.35 -20.09 -4.88
C ILE A 254 -11.13 -21.33 -3.99
N ARG A 255 -11.48 -22.53 -4.47
CA ARG A 255 -11.40 -23.79 -3.72
C ARG A 255 -10.21 -24.66 -4.10
N CYS A 256 -10.00 -24.90 -5.42
CA CYS A 256 -8.93 -25.78 -5.90
C CYS A 256 -7.82 -25.02 -6.65
N TYR A 257 -7.94 -23.70 -6.79
CA TYR A 257 -6.98 -22.80 -7.42
C TYR A 257 -6.71 -23.10 -8.91
N LYS A 258 -7.56 -23.91 -9.57
CA LYS A 258 -7.48 -24.12 -11.03
C LYS A 258 -7.71 -22.78 -11.72
N HIS A 259 -6.80 -22.41 -12.63
CA HIS A 259 -6.89 -21.20 -13.45
C HIS A 259 -7.84 -21.39 -14.62
N TYR A 260 -8.45 -20.32 -15.06
CA TYR A 260 -9.39 -20.25 -16.17
C TYR A 260 -9.11 -18.99 -16.99
N SER A 261 -9.15 -19.10 -18.30
CA SER A 261 -9.33 -17.92 -19.15
C SER A 261 -10.73 -17.30 -18.93
N LEU A 262 -10.88 -16.03 -19.28
CA LEU A 262 -12.18 -15.36 -19.18
C LEU A 262 -13.28 -16.12 -19.95
N SER A 263 -12.97 -16.57 -21.16
CA SER A 263 -13.91 -17.34 -22.01
C SER A 263 -14.31 -18.67 -21.36
N GLU A 264 -13.37 -19.42 -20.82
CA GLU A 264 -13.67 -20.68 -20.11
C GLU A 264 -14.53 -20.41 -18.86
N ALA A 265 -14.20 -19.39 -18.07
CA ALA A 265 -14.97 -19.03 -16.87
C ALA A 265 -16.42 -18.67 -17.22
N ILE A 266 -16.64 -17.95 -18.33
CA ILE A 266 -17.98 -17.61 -18.83
C ILE A 266 -18.74 -18.87 -19.25
N ILE A 267 -18.12 -19.77 -20.05
CA ILE A 267 -18.73 -21.03 -20.52
C ILE A 267 -19.19 -21.89 -19.33
N VAL A 268 -18.36 -22.02 -18.29
CA VAL A 268 -18.72 -22.81 -17.08
C VAL A 268 -19.54 -21.99 -16.07
N ARG A 269 -20.01 -20.80 -16.45
CA ARG A 269 -20.84 -19.91 -15.62
C ARG A 269 -20.23 -19.63 -14.26
N TRP A 270 -18.91 -19.37 -14.24
CA TRP A 270 -18.13 -19.08 -13.02
C TRP A 270 -18.18 -20.19 -11.96
N ARG A 271 -18.38 -21.45 -12.38
CA ARG A 271 -18.41 -22.63 -11.51
C ARG A 271 -17.35 -23.64 -11.97
N CYS A 272 -16.44 -23.95 -11.04
CA CYS A 272 -15.41 -24.95 -11.27
C CYS A 272 -15.98 -26.37 -11.16
N GLU A 273 -15.38 -27.33 -11.85
CA GLU A 273 -15.70 -28.76 -11.77
C GLU A 273 -15.66 -29.30 -10.31
N CYS A 274 -14.81 -28.73 -9.44
CA CYS A 274 -14.76 -29.07 -8.03
C CYS A 274 -15.95 -28.52 -7.20
N GLY A 275 -16.90 -27.81 -7.83
CA GLY A 275 -18.02 -27.14 -7.18
C GLY A 275 -17.69 -25.76 -6.57
N GLY A 276 -16.42 -25.31 -6.62
CA GLY A 276 -16.01 -24.00 -6.14
C GLY A 276 -16.43 -22.89 -7.13
N MET A 277 -16.53 -21.65 -6.61
CA MET A 277 -16.73 -20.46 -7.44
C MET A 277 -15.41 -20.06 -8.10
N ILE A 278 -15.46 -19.60 -9.35
CA ILE A 278 -14.33 -18.98 -10.03
C ILE A 278 -14.41 -17.48 -9.75
N LYS A 279 -13.34 -16.90 -9.21
CA LYS A 279 -13.20 -15.45 -9.01
C LYS A 279 -12.49 -14.86 -10.22
N LYS A 280 -13.05 -13.77 -10.75
CA LYS A 280 -12.46 -13.04 -11.88
C LYS A 280 -11.10 -12.47 -11.46
N GLY A 281 -10.09 -12.66 -12.30
CA GLY A 281 -8.76 -12.13 -12.10
C GLY A 281 -8.64 -10.64 -12.40
N VAL A 282 -7.61 -10.01 -11.84
CA VAL A 282 -7.34 -8.58 -12.03
C VAL A 282 -7.08 -8.27 -13.50
N ARG A 283 -6.28 -9.08 -14.19
CA ARG A 283 -5.99 -8.90 -15.63
C ARG A 283 -7.26 -8.91 -16.47
N ASP A 284 -8.16 -9.86 -16.22
CA ASP A 284 -9.43 -9.95 -16.97
C ASP A 284 -10.32 -8.73 -16.67
N ARG A 285 -10.34 -8.28 -15.40
CA ARG A 285 -11.11 -7.10 -15.01
C ARG A 285 -10.56 -5.81 -15.63
N VAL A 286 -9.24 -5.62 -15.63
CA VAL A 286 -8.59 -4.48 -16.31
C VAL A 286 -8.91 -4.50 -17.81
N ASN A 287 -8.86 -5.66 -18.46
CA ASN A 287 -9.22 -5.78 -19.88
C ASN A 287 -10.67 -5.39 -20.18
N GLU A 288 -11.59 -5.59 -19.23
CA GLU A 288 -12.99 -5.14 -19.38
C GLU A 288 -13.16 -3.63 -19.20
N LEU A 289 -12.32 -3.02 -18.37
CA LEU A 289 -12.39 -1.59 -18.02
C LEU A 289 -11.56 -0.72 -18.97
N ALA A 290 -10.57 -1.31 -19.64
CA ALA A 290 -9.66 -0.60 -20.52
C ALA A 290 -10.42 0.10 -21.66
N ASP A 291 -10.25 1.41 -21.76
CA ASP A 291 -10.91 2.29 -22.72
C ASP A 291 -9.93 3.25 -23.43
N CYS A 292 -8.63 3.14 -23.15
CA CYS A 292 -7.58 3.88 -23.82
C CYS A 292 -6.33 3.02 -24.07
N ASP A 293 -5.35 3.58 -24.77
CA ASP A 293 -4.07 2.94 -25.09
C ASP A 293 -3.24 2.74 -23.82
N ASP A 294 -2.29 1.80 -23.85
CA ASP A 294 -1.38 1.46 -22.75
C ASP A 294 -0.19 2.44 -22.58
N THR A 295 -0.28 3.61 -23.21
CA THR A 295 0.77 4.64 -23.11
C THR A 295 0.72 5.34 -21.75
N HIS A 296 1.85 5.40 -21.08
CA HIS A 296 1.97 6.14 -19.82
C HIS A 296 1.94 7.66 -20.08
N PRO A 297 1.17 8.45 -19.28
CA PRO A 297 1.26 9.91 -19.33
C PRO A 297 2.64 10.38 -18.84
N GLU A 298 3.11 11.53 -19.33
CA GLU A 298 4.46 12.06 -19.07
C GLU A 298 4.80 12.20 -17.58
N HIS A 299 3.81 12.47 -16.75
CA HIS A 299 3.99 12.61 -15.30
C HIS A 299 4.05 11.28 -14.55
N ARG A 300 3.75 10.15 -15.19
CA ARG A 300 3.77 8.84 -14.55
C ARG A 300 5.21 8.45 -14.23
N PRO A 301 5.57 8.19 -12.95
CA PRO A 301 6.91 7.74 -12.63
C PRO A 301 7.16 6.33 -13.20
N PRO A 302 8.43 5.96 -13.40
CA PRO A 302 8.79 4.57 -13.67
C PRO A 302 8.20 3.63 -12.61
N TYR A 303 7.85 2.41 -13.02
CA TYR A 303 7.46 1.33 -12.12
C TYR A 303 8.55 0.27 -12.08
N LEU A 304 9.07 -0.02 -10.88
CA LEU A 304 10.07 -1.05 -10.67
C LEU A 304 9.44 -2.27 -10.01
N HIS A 305 9.45 -3.40 -10.72
CA HIS A 305 9.02 -4.66 -10.16
C HIS A 305 10.11 -5.25 -9.26
N LEU A 306 9.81 -5.43 -7.99
CA LEU A 306 10.71 -6.00 -6.99
C LEU A 306 10.08 -7.15 -6.22
N ILE A 307 10.95 -8.06 -5.81
CA ILE A 307 10.66 -9.10 -4.82
C ILE A 307 11.49 -8.76 -3.57
N PRO A 308 10.95 -8.89 -2.34
CA PRO A 308 11.69 -8.63 -1.10
C PRO A 308 13.03 -9.39 -1.05
N LEU A 309 14.07 -8.75 -0.56
CA LEU A 309 15.43 -9.31 -0.52
C LEU A 309 15.48 -10.67 0.19
N ALA A 310 14.73 -10.83 1.28
CA ALA A 310 14.67 -12.11 2.00
C ALA A 310 14.06 -13.25 1.15
N GLU A 311 13.16 -12.94 0.22
CA GLU A 311 12.61 -13.92 -0.73
C GLU A 311 13.67 -14.30 -1.78
N ILE A 312 14.40 -13.33 -2.32
CA ILE A 312 15.50 -13.57 -3.27
C ILE A 312 16.55 -14.49 -2.65
N ILE A 313 16.98 -14.18 -1.42
CA ILE A 313 17.96 -15.01 -0.68
C ILE A 313 17.38 -16.41 -0.42
N GLY A 314 16.11 -16.49 -0.03
CA GLY A 314 15.42 -17.76 0.23
C GLY A 314 15.37 -18.65 -1.01
N LEU A 315 15.06 -18.07 -2.17
CA LEU A 315 15.05 -18.73 -3.47
C LEU A 315 16.46 -19.22 -3.85
N ALA A 316 17.47 -18.36 -3.74
CA ALA A 316 18.87 -18.70 -4.07
C ALA A 316 19.41 -19.84 -3.22
N LEU A 317 19.05 -19.89 -1.93
CA LEU A 317 19.49 -20.93 -1.00
C LEU A 317 18.58 -22.15 -0.94
N HIS A 318 17.43 -22.14 -1.61
CA HIS A 318 16.37 -23.14 -1.47
C HIS A 318 15.94 -23.33 0.00
N LYS A 319 15.75 -22.20 0.73
CA LYS A 319 15.39 -22.20 2.16
C LYS A 319 14.18 -21.31 2.41
N SER A 320 13.49 -21.59 3.53
CA SER A 320 12.42 -20.71 4.01
C SER A 320 12.96 -19.30 4.29
N VAL A 321 12.20 -18.29 3.92
CA VAL A 321 12.49 -16.86 4.19
C VAL A 321 12.70 -16.53 5.68
N THR A 322 12.16 -17.37 6.57
CA THR A 322 12.31 -17.24 8.03
C THR A 322 13.47 -18.04 8.58
N SER A 323 14.24 -18.75 7.75
CA SER A 323 15.37 -19.55 8.20
C SER A 323 16.51 -18.66 8.70
N LYS A 324 17.29 -19.18 9.66
CA LYS A 324 18.45 -18.49 10.21
C LYS A 324 19.45 -18.08 9.12
N ALA A 325 19.71 -18.96 8.14
CA ALA A 325 20.63 -18.68 7.04
C ALA A 325 20.20 -17.48 6.20
N VAL A 326 18.90 -17.36 5.87
CA VAL A 326 18.35 -16.21 5.14
C VAL A 326 18.49 -14.94 5.97
N THR A 327 18.15 -14.99 7.26
CA THR A 327 18.24 -13.83 8.16
C THR A 327 19.69 -13.35 8.34
N GLU A 328 20.65 -14.27 8.42
CA GLU A 328 22.10 -13.95 8.55
C GLU A 328 22.62 -13.24 7.30
N ILE A 329 22.31 -13.76 6.10
CA ILE A 329 22.74 -13.14 4.84
C ILE A 329 22.06 -11.79 4.65
N TRP A 330 20.75 -11.71 4.90
CA TRP A 330 20.02 -10.44 4.86
C TRP A 330 20.66 -9.40 5.78
N GLY A 331 20.99 -9.78 7.03
CA GLY A 331 21.69 -8.92 7.99
C GLY A 331 23.10 -8.50 7.54
N SER A 332 23.84 -9.42 6.91
CA SER A 332 25.18 -9.13 6.36
C SER A 332 25.11 -8.12 5.21
N LEU A 333 24.13 -8.22 4.33
CA LEU A 333 23.91 -7.25 3.27
C LEU A 333 23.59 -5.86 3.85
N LEU A 334 22.68 -5.79 4.82
CA LEU A 334 22.34 -4.52 5.46
C LEU A 334 23.52 -3.90 6.22
N SER A 335 24.43 -4.69 6.78
CA SER A 335 25.64 -4.16 7.42
C SER A 335 26.60 -3.44 6.46
N VAL A 336 26.53 -3.78 5.16
CA VAL A 336 27.34 -3.16 4.09
C VAL A 336 26.61 -2.02 3.40
N PHE A 337 25.33 -2.19 3.13
CA PHE A 337 24.53 -1.27 2.30
C PHE A 337 23.55 -0.40 3.11
N ALA A 338 23.53 -0.53 4.42
CA ALA A 338 22.65 0.13 5.38
C ALA A 338 21.18 -0.29 5.31
N THR A 339 20.55 -0.34 4.13
CA THR A 339 19.13 -0.64 4.00
C THR A 339 18.85 -1.62 2.86
N GLU A 340 17.67 -2.28 2.92
CA GLU A 340 17.23 -3.17 1.84
C GLU A 340 16.99 -2.43 0.51
N VAL A 341 16.43 -1.20 0.57
CA VAL A 341 16.24 -0.38 -0.63
C VAL A 341 17.59 -0.06 -1.28
N ASN A 342 18.62 0.26 -0.51
CA ASN A 342 19.96 0.44 -1.06
C ASN A 342 20.47 -0.82 -1.75
N VAL A 343 20.25 -2.00 -1.16
CA VAL A 343 20.66 -3.27 -1.80
C VAL A 343 19.95 -3.48 -3.12
N LEU A 344 18.63 -3.28 -3.16
CA LEU A 344 17.81 -3.68 -4.30
C LEU A 344 17.70 -2.61 -5.40
N VAL A 345 17.83 -1.34 -5.05
CA VAL A 345 17.51 -0.22 -5.97
C VAL A 345 18.71 0.69 -6.25
N ASP A 346 19.51 1.01 -5.22
CA ASP A 346 20.44 2.13 -5.33
C ASP A 346 21.91 1.69 -5.44
N ALA A 347 22.28 0.48 -4.96
CA ALA A 347 23.67 0.05 -4.94
C ALA A 347 24.14 -0.41 -6.34
N PRO A 348 25.32 0.08 -6.80
CA PRO A 348 25.94 -0.47 -7.98
C PRO A 348 26.34 -1.94 -7.79
N LEU A 349 26.13 -2.79 -8.81
CA LEU A 349 26.44 -4.22 -8.75
C LEU A 349 27.89 -4.50 -8.36
N ASP A 350 28.83 -3.67 -8.80
CA ASP A 350 30.26 -3.80 -8.47
C ASP A 350 30.56 -3.69 -6.97
N ASN A 351 29.64 -3.18 -6.15
CA ASN A 351 29.85 -3.08 -4.71
C ASN A 351 29.52 -4.37 -3.94
N PHE A 352 28.85 -5.34 -4.57
CA PHE A 352 28.40 -6.56 -3.88
C PHE A 352 29.54 -7.49 -3.43
N HIS A 353 30.71 -7.42 -4.06
CA HIS A 353 31.90 -8.16 -3.61
C HIS A 353 32.31 -7.81 -2.16
N LYS A 354 31.92 -6.62 -1.66
CA LYS A 354 32.20 -6.17 -0.28
C LYS A 354 31.41 -6.93 0.77
N ALA A 355 30.31 -7.55 0.38
CA ALA A 355 29.44 -8.26 1.31
C ALA A 355 29.88 -9.69 1.61
N ASN A 356 30.95 -10.18 0.94
CA ASN A 356 31.49 -11.55 1.09
C ASN A 356 30.39 -12.62 1.09
N LEU A 357 29.50 -12.54 0.11
CA LEU A 357 28.33 -13.41 0.00
C LEU A 357 28.70 -14.82 -0.43
N ASP A 358 27.86 -15.79 -0.09
CA ASP A 358 27.84 -17.10 -0.71
C ASP A 358 27.61 -16.93 -2.23
N TYR A 359 28.37 -17.64 -3.05
CA TYR A 359 28.32 -17.54 -4.53
C TYR A 359 26.93 -17.80 -5.13
N ARG A 360 25.98 -18.31 -4.33
CA ARG A 360 24.60 -18.57 -4.71
C ARG A 360 23.68 -17.36 -4.52
N VAL A 361 24.11 -16.35 -3.82
CA VAL A 361 23.38 -15.12 -3.53
C VAL A 361 23.95 -13.96 -4.32
#